data_55812426e5827d7a91bf561e584cb65b
#
_entry.id   55812426e5827d7a91bf561e584cb65b
#
_cell.length_a   1.000
_cell.length_b   1.000
_cell.length_c   1.000
_cell.angle_alpha   90.00
_cell.angle_beta   90.00
_cell.angle_gamma   90.00
#
_symmetry.space_group_name_H-M   'P 1'
#
loop_
_entity.id
_entity.type
_entity.pdbx_description
1 polymer ?
#
loop_
_entity_poly.entity_id
_entity_poly.type
_entity_poly.pdbx_seq_one_letter_code
_entity_poly.pdbx_strand_id
1 'polypeptide(L)'
;MNNLSKKYSVVLFDLDGTIVDSGEGVTNSVTYALNKFGITVDDKKSLSKFIGPPLIYSFKTFYGFDEEKALTAIEYYREYYTAKGILEGYVYDGVENLFRDLKNAGMRLILATSKPEEFARRIMKNAHLDTYFEYMAGASMDEKTRNSKIEVIEYALKTANIDTPSEVVMIGDRFYDIEGAHHFGIDCIAVEYGYGNREEFEKFNADYIAKTPLDVSKILIK
;
A
#
# COMPACT_ATOMS: atom_id res chain seq x y z
N MET A 1 4.35 36.28 -13.39
CA MET A 1 3.72 35.12 -12.77
C MET A 1 4.87 34.30 -12.19
N ASN A 2 5.03 34.31 -10.86
CA ASN A 2 6.09 33.54 -10.21
C ASN A 2 5.74 32.05 -10.35
N ASN A 3 6.47 31.35 -11.22
CA ASN A 3 6.54 29.89 -11.18
C ASN A 3 7.22 29.50 -9.85
N LEU A 4 6.43 29.33 -8.79
CA LEU A 4 6.86 28.51 -7.66
C LEU A 4 7.05 27.11 -8.25
N SER A 5 8.28 26.68 -8.41
CA SER A 5 8.60 25.34 -8.88
C SER A 5 7.95 24.36 -7.90
N LYS A 6 7.02 23.53 -8.40
CA LYS A 6 6.44 22.45 -7.58
C LYS A 6 7.59 21.59 -7.08
N LYS A 7 7.63 21.32 -5.79
CA LYS A 7 8.67 20.48 -5.21
C LYS A 7 8.59 19.06 -5.78
N TYR A 8 7.37 18.54 -6.03
CA TYR A 8 7.15 17.19 -6.53
C TYR A 8 6.41 17.17 -7.87
N SER A 9 6.84 16.32 -8.77
CA SER A 9 6.23 16.07 -10.08
C SER A 9 5.63 14.64 -10.18
N VAL A 10 6.07 13.74 -9.30
CA VAL A 10 5.66 12.32 -9.26
C VAL A 10 5.18 11.97 -7.86
N VAL A 11 4.06 11.26 -7.78
CA VAL A 11 3.49 10.77 -6.52
C VAL A 11 3.37 9.25 -6.58
N LEU A 12 4.07 8.57 -5.68
CA LEU A 12 3.91 7.14 -5.45
C LEU A 12 2.83 6.93 -4.39
N PHE A 13 1.95 5.97 -4.61
CA PHE A 13 0.90 5.61 -3.67
C PHE A 13 1.03 4.14 -3.24
N ASP A 14 0.93 3.87 -1.95
CA ASP A 14 0.54 2.54 -1.50
C ASP A 14 -0.95 2.29 -1.76
N LEU A 15 -1.42 1.06 -1.59
CA LEU A 15 -2.81 0.66 -1.85
C LEU A 15 -3.59 0.44 -0.56
N ASP A 16 -3.20 -0.61 0.19
CA ASP A 16 -3.93 -1.05 1.39
C ASP A 16 -3.68 -0.07 2.54
N GLY A 17 -4.74 0.53 3.08
CA GLY A 17 -4.64 1.57 4.12
C GLY A 17 -4.38 2.98 3.59
N THR A 18 -4.15 3.14 2.28
CA THR A 18 -3.87 4.44 1.66
C THR A 18 -4.91 4.83 0.62
N ILE A 19 -5.20 3.95 -0.33
CA ILE A 19 -6.26 4.13 -1.35
C ILE A 19 -7.53 3.40 -0.93
N VAL A 20 -7.37 2.16 -0.43
CA VAL A 20 -8.49 1.29 -0.06
C VAL A 20 -8.35 0.80 1.38
N ASP A 21 -9.48 0.73 2.10
CA ASP A 21 -9.60 -0.10 3.29
C ASP A 21 -9.88 -1.54 2.84
N SER A 22 -8.86 -2.38 2.94
CA SER A 22 -8.93 -3.81 2.60
C SER A 22 -9.06 -4.71 3.83
N GLY A 23 -9.24 -4.13 5.00
CA GLY A 23 -9.17 -4.83 6.29
C GLY A 23 -10.12 -6.00 6.40
N GLU A 24 -11.36 -5.86 5.95
CA GLU A 24 -12.33 -6.95 5.98
C GLU A 24 -11.89 -8.13 5.11
N GLY A 25 -11.54 -7.88 3.86
CA GLY A 25 -11.12 -8.91 2.93
C GLY A 25 -9.85 -9.65 3.35
N VAL A 26 -8.86 -8.92 3.84
CA VAL A 26 -7.61 -9.50 4.34
C VAL A 26 -7.87 -10.35 5.58
N THR A 27 -8.57 -9.82 6.60
CA THR A 27 -8.82 -10.53 7.86
C THR A 27 -9.74 -11.75 7.69
N ASN A 28 -10.73 -11.69 6.78
CA ASN A 28 -11.55 -12.84 6.41
C ASN A 28 -10.71 -13.92 5.74
N SER A 29 -9.81 -13.55 4.84
CA SER A 29 -8.93 -14.50 4.14
C SER A 29 -7.92 -15.16 5.08
N VAL A 30 -7.35 -14.40 6.02
CA VAL A 30 -6.47 -14.96 7.07
C VAL A 30 -7.26 -15.91 7.98
N THR A 31 -8.47 -15.52 8.39
CA THR A 31 -9.35 -16.36 9.20
C THR A 31 -9.66 -17.69 8.47
N TYR A 32 -9.98 -17.61 7.19
CA TYR A 32 -10.21 -18.80 6.37
C TYR A 32 -8.99 -19.72 6.34
N ALA A 33 -7.80 -19.17 6.10
CA ALA A 33 -6.55 -19.92 6.07
C ALA A 33 -6.26 -20.59 7.44
N LEU A 34 -6.39 -19.85 8.54
CA LEU A 34 -6.13 -20.35 9.89
C LEU A 34 -7.11 -21.49 10.27
N ASN A 35 -8.37 -21.36 9.90
CA ASN A 35 -9.38 -22.40 10.12
C ASN A 35 -9.02 -23.73 9.44
N LYS A 36 -8.32 -23.71 8.28
CA LYS A 36 -7.84 -24.95 7.62
C LYS A 36 -6.79 -25.69 8.46
N PHE A 37 -6.12 -24.99 9.38
CA PHE A 37 -5.20 -25.59 10.34
C PHE A 37 -5.82 -25.85 11.73
N GLY A 38 -7.15 -25.70 11.87
CA GLY A 38 -7.87 -25.87 13.13
C GLY A 38 -7.62 -24.74 14.13
N ILE A 39 -7.12 -23.59 13.68
CA ILE A 39 -6.88 -22.42 14.53
C ILE A 39 -8.08 -21.49 14.44
N THR A 40 -8.81 -21.35 15.55
CA THR A 40 -9.95 -20.44 15.67
C THR A 40 -9.46 -19.03 15.99
N VAL A 41 -10.08 -18.03 15.37
CA VAL A 41 -9.80 -16.60 15.61
C VAL A 41 -10.99 -15.99 16.33
N ASP A 42 -10.82 -15.66 17.61
CA ASP A 42 -11.89 -15.08 18.44
C ASP A 42 -12.08 -13.58 18.16
N ASP A 43 -11.00 -12.86 17.90
CA ASP A 43 -11.01 -11.45 17.55
C ASP A 43 -10.31 -11.17 16.21
N LYS A 44 -11.10 -10.89 15.19
CA LYS A 44 -10.58 -10.54 13.85
C LYS A 44 -9.74 -9.26 13.84
N LYS A 45 -9.94 -8.33 14.78
CA LYS A 45 -9.14 -7.12 14.85
C LYS A 45 -7.67 -7.42 15.13
N SER A 46 -7.38 -8.51 15.84
CA SER A 46 -6.00 -8.96 16.06
C SER A 46 -5.26 -9.34 14.76
N LEU A 47 -5.99 -9.57 13.67
CA LEU A 47 -5.46 -9.89 12.35
C LEU A 47 -5.10 -8.65 11.50
N SER A 48 -5.40 -7.44 11.96
CA SER A 48 -5.03 -6.20 11.23
C SER A 48 -3.52 -6.10 10.98
N LYS A 49 -2.70 -6.72 11.82
CA LYS A 49 -1.24 -6.85 11.65
C LYS A 49 -0.80 -7.59 10.37
N PHE A 50 -1.71 -8.28 9.68
CA PHE A 50 -1.46 -8.89 8.38
C PHE A 50 -1.59 -7.92 7.21
N ILE A 51 -2.10 -6.71 7.45
CA ILE A 51 -2.27 -5.71 6.41
C ILE A 51 -0.98 -4.90 6.27
N GLY A 52 -0.41 -4.90 5.08
CA GLY A 52 0.86 -4.23 4.76
C GLY A 52 2.06 -5.18 4.63
N PRO A 53 2.40 -6.02 5.64
CA PRO A 53 3.53 -6.93 5.52
C PRO A 53 3.29 -8.07 4.52
N PRO A 54 4.37 -8.67 3.96
CA PRO A 54 4.28 -9.91 3.20
C PRO A 54 3.62 -11.04 4.00
N LEU A 55 2.73 -11.81 3.36
CA LEU A 55 1.97 -12.87 4.03
C LEU A 55 2.88 -13.95 4.63
N ILE A 56 3.95 -14.32 3.92
CA ILE A 56 4.90 -15.32 4.41
C ILE A 56 5.55 -14.87 5.73
N TYR A 57 5.97 -13.61 5.82
CA TYR A 57 6.50 -13.02 7.04
C TYR A 57 5.45 -13.05 8.16
N SER A 58 4.22 -12.67 7.85
CA SER A 58 3.13 -12.57 8.82
C SER A 58 2.76 -13.94 9.42
N PHE A 59 2.61 -14.99 8.61
CA PHE A 59 2.33 -16.35 9.12
C PHE A 59 3.48 -16.91 9.93
N LYS A 60 4.73 -16.70 9.52
CA LYS A 60 5.91 -17.13 10.28
C LYS A 60 6.02 -16.39 11.62
N THR A 61 5.88 -15.07 11.60
CA THR A 61 6.11 -14.23 12.79
C THR A 61 4.97 -14.32 13.79
N PHE A 62 3.71 -14.31 13.33
CA PHE A 62 2.55 -14.20 14.23
C PHE A 62 1.99 -15.54 14.67
N TYR A 63 2.24 -16.60 13.89
CA TYR A 63 1.72 -17.95 14.17
C TYR A 63 2.80 -19.04 14.30
N GLY A 64 4.08 -18.66 14.15
CA GLY A 64 5.19 -19.60 14.30
C GLY A 64 5.23 -20.68 13.22
N PHE A 65 4.63 -20.44 12.05
CA PHE A 65 4.66 -21.40 10.95
C PHE A 65 6.07 -21.49 10.37
N ASP A 66 6.50 -22.69 10.04
CA ASP A 66 7.66 -22.87 9.17
C ASP A 66 7.35 -22.41 7.74
N GLU A 67 8.33 -22.47 6.86
CA GLU A 67 8.18 -21.97 5.50
C GLU A 67 7.14 -22.76 4.69
N GLU A 68 7.13 -24.10 4.78
CA GLU A 68 6.20 -24.96 4.06
C GLU A 68 4.75 -24.70 4.50
N LYS A 69 4.53 -24.65 5.82
CA LYS A 69 3.22 -24.36 6.39
C LYS A 69 2.74 -22.96 6.06
N ALA A 70 3.64 -21.96 6.07
CA ALA A 70 3.31 -20.59 5.70
C ALA A 70 2.91 -20.49 4.22
N LEU A 71 3.61 -21.17 3.30
CA LEU A 71 3.22 -21.22 1.89
C LEU A 71 1.85 -21.88 1.69
N THR A 72 1.59 -22.99 2.36
CA THR A 72 0.26 -23.64 2.35
C THR A 72 -0.84 -22.71 2.90
N ALA A 73 -0.54 -21.95 3.96
CA ALA A 73 -1.47 -20.95 4.49
C ALA A 73 -1.76 -19.83 3.49
N ILE A 74 -0.76 -19.40 2.71
CA ILE A 74 -0.92 -18.41 1.65
C ILE A 74 -1.82 -18.95 0.53
N GLU A 75 -1.71 -20.24 0.18
CA GLU A 75 -2.61 -20.86 -0.80
C GLU A 75 -4.07 -20.81 -0.31
N TYR A 76 -4.35 -21.20 0.93
CA TYR A 76 -5.69 -21.09 1.52
C TYR A 76 -6.16 -19.64 1.64
N TYR A 77 -5.28 -18.69 2.01
CA TYR A 77 -5.61 -17.28 1.99
C TYR A 77 -6.06 -16.85 0.59
N ARG A 78 -5.33 -17.23 -0.45
CA ARG A 78 -5.62 -16.88 -1.85
C ARG A 78 -6.91 -17.51 -2.37
N GLU A 79 -7.29 -18.70 -1.91
CA GLU A 79 -8.59 -19.31 -2.24
C GLU A 79 -9.75 -18.37 -1.88
N TYR A 80 -9.75 -17.86 -0.65
CA TYR A 80 -10.81 -16.95 -0.20
C TYR A 80 -10.64 -15.57 -0.81
N TYR A 81 -9.41 -15.02 -0.76
CA TYR A 81 -9.13 -13.67 -1.20
C TYR A 81 -9.50 -13.45 -2.66
N THR A 82 -9.12 -14.36 -3.55
CA THR A 82 -9.40 -14.25 -4.99
C THR A 82 -10.88 -14.36 -5.31
N ALA A 83 -11.62 -15.20 -4.56
CA ALA A 83 -13.04 -15.45 -4.80
C ALA A 83 -13.95 -14.36 -4.18
N LYS A 84 -13.60 -13.84 -3.01
CA LYS A 84 -14.45 -12.92 -2.22
C LYS A 84 -13.67 -11.75 -1.64
N GLY A 85 -12.60 -12.01 -0.89
CA GLY A 85 -11.90 -11.01 -0.08
C GLY A 85 -11.42 -9.79 -0.86
N ILE A 86 -11.05 -9.95 -2.13
CA ILE A 86 -10.64 -8.84 -2.99
C ILE A 86 -11.76 -7.82 -3.25
N LEU A 87 -13.02 -8.20 -3.03
CA LEU A 87 -14.20 -7.35 -3.18
C LEU A 87 -14.74 -6.84 -1.83
N GLU A 88 -14.17 -7.31 -0.72
CA GLU A 88 -14.56 -6.94 0.65
C GLU A 88 -13.72 -5.75 1.14
N GLY A 89 -13.63 -4.70 0.33
CA GLY A 89 -12.93 -3.45 0.65
C GLY A 89 -13.62 -2.27 -0.01
N TYR A 90 -13.28 -1.08 0.42
CA TYR A 90 -13.80 0.15 -0.14
C TYR A 90 -12.71 1.21 -0.29
N VAL A 91 -12.91 2.15 -1.22
CA VAL A 91 -12.03 3.31 -1.40
C VAL A 91 -12.27 4.30 -0.27
N TYR A 92 -11.22 4.83 0.34
CA TYR A 92 -11.37 5.87 1.36
C TYR A 92 -12.01 7.14 0.80
N ASP A 93 -12.89 7.75 1.59
CA ASP A 93 -13.56 8.98 1.21
C ASP A 93 -12.56 10.09 0.87
N GLY A 94 -12.76 10.73 -0.29
CA GLY A 94 -11.92 11.83 -0.76
C GLY A 94 -10.68 11.42 -1.57
N VAL A 95 -10.34 10.14 -1.66
CA VAL A 95 -9.17 9.65 -2.43
C VAL A 95 -9.32 9.94 -3.93
N GLU A 96 -10.49 9.70 -4.51
CA GLU A 96 -10.70 10.02 -5.93
C GLU A 96 -10.59 11.53 -6.20
N ASN A 97 -11.07 12.37 -5.29
CA ASN A 97 -10.90 13.82 -5.40
C ASN A 97 -9.41 14.21 -5.35
N LEU A 98 -8.65 13.60 -4.43
CA LEU A 98 -7.20 13.79 -4.35
C LEU A 98 -6.52 13.45 -5.71
N PHE A 99 -6.84 12.32 -6.32
CA PHE A 99 -6.26 11.93 -7.61
C PHE A 99 -6.58 12.95 -8.71
N ARG A 100 -7.82 13.41 -8.76
CA ARG A 100 -8.27 14.44 -9.71
C ARG A 100 -7.50 15.74 -9.52
N ASP A 101 -7.33 16.19 -8.28
CA ASP A 101 -6.59 17.41 -7.95
C ASP A 101 -5.11 17.31 -8.37
N LEU A 102 -4.44 16.19 -8.04
CA LEU A 102 -3.05 15.94 -8.40
C LEU A 102 -2.86 15.87 -9.92
N LYS A 103 -3.76 15.19 -10.64
CA LYS A 103 -3.74 15.14 -12.13
C LYS A 103 -3.95 16.52 -12.74
N ASN A 104 -4.92 17.30 -12.23
CA ASN A 104 -5.16 18.67 -12.69
C ASN A 104 -3.93 19.58 -12.42
N ALA A 105 -3.22 19.29 -11.35
CA ALA A 105 -1.95 19.93 -11.04
C ALA A 105 -0.79 19.42 -11.92
N GLY A 106 -1.00 18.48 -12.84
CA GLY A 106 -0.01 17.96 -13.78
C GLY A 106 0.98 16.99 -13.13
N MET A 107 0.62 16.31 -12.03
CA MET A 107 1.45 15.30 -11.39
C MET A 107 1.24 13.93 -12.02
N ARG A 108 2.30 13.12 -12.07
CA ARG A 108 2.28 11.72 -12.48
C ARG A 108 1.94 10.88 -11.26
N LEU A 109 0.94 10.00 -11.36
CA LEU A 109 0.56 9.08 -10.28
C LEU A 109 1.01 7.67 -10.62
N ILE A 110 1.66 7.03 -9.66
CA ILE A 110 2.20 5.67 -9.80
C ILE A 110 1.83 4.90 -8.55
N LEU A 111 1.31 3.69 -8.71
CA LEU A 111 1.08 2.78 -7.60
C LEU A 111 2.39 2.07 -7.24
N ALA A 112 2.72 1.99 -5.95
CA ALA A 112 3.88 1.28 -5.43
C ALA A 112 3.49 0.54 -4.14
N THR A 113 2.97 -0.68 -4.29
CA THR A 113 2.35 -1.43 -3.19
C THR A 113 3.01 -2.79 -2.94
N SER A 114 3.11 -3.18 -1.67
CA SER A 114 3.53 -4.54 -1.28
C SER A 114 2.49 -5.61 -1.61
N LYS A 115 1.28 -5.21 -2.03
CA LYS A 115 0.28 -6.15 -2.53
C LYS A 115 0.73 -6.73 -3.88
N PRO A 116 0.48 -8.03 -4.16
CA PRO A 116 0.74 -8.60 -5.48
C PRO A 116 0.11 -7.77 -6.61
N GLU A 117 0.92 -7.45 -7.62
CA GLU A 117 0.53 -6.52 -8.70
C GLU A 117 -0.76 -6.93 -9.41
N GLU A 118 -0.98 -8.23 -9.61
CA GLU A 118 -2.21 -8.75 -10.21
C GLU A 118 -3.45 -8.36 -9.40
N PHE A 119 -3.38 -8.51 -8.07
CA PHE A 119 -4.49 -8.14 -7.18
C PHE A 119 -4.66 -6.64 -7.11
N ALA A 120 -3.57 -5.89 -7.04
CA ALA A 120 -3.61 -4.43 -7.03
C ALA A 120 -4.31 -3.88 -8.28
N ARG A 121 -3.92 -4.34 -9.47
CA ARG A 121 -4.56 -3.97 -10.74
C ARG A 121 -6.04 -4.31 -10.78
N ARG A 122 -6.43 -5.49 -10.27
CA ARG A 122 -7.84 -5.91 -10.20
C ARG A 122 -8.65 -5.00 -9.27
N ILE A 123 -8.12 -4.66 -8.09
CA ILE A 123 -8.76 -3.74 -7.14
C ILE A 123 -8.97 -2.37 -7.78
N MET A 124 -7.90 -1.78 -8.32
CA MET A 124 -7.95 -0.46 -8.94
C MET A 124 -8.94 -0.40 -10.11
N LYS A 125 -8.98 -1.44 -10.93
CA LYS A 125 -9.94 -1.56 -12.03
C LYS A 125 -11.39 -1.68 -11.53
N ASN A 126 -11.63 -2.50 -10.50
CA ASN A 126 -12.97 -2.64 -9.91
C ASN A 126 -13.46 -1.34 -9.27
N ALA A 127 -12.55 -0.54 -8.71
CA ALA A 127 -12.84 0.77 -8.15
C ALA A 127 -12.93 1.88 -9.21
N HIS A 128 -12.69 1.59 -10.49
CA HIS A 128 -12.61 2.57 -11.59
C HIS A 128 -11.55 3.66 -11.38
N LEU A 129 -10.47 3.36 -10.67
CA LEU A 129 -9.37 4.27 -10.34
C LEU A 129 -8.10 4.02 -11.16
N ASP A 130 -8.05 2.94 -11.94
CA ASP A 130 -6.89 2.52 -12.73
C ASP A 130 -6.45 3.58 -13.76
N THR A 131 -7.38 4.34 -14.30
CA THR A 131 -7.11 5.38 -15.31
C THR A 131 -6.36 6.60 -14.78
N TYR A 132 -6.32 6.80 -13.47
CA TYR A 132 -5.53 7.88 -12.86
C TYR A 132 -4.02 7.59 -12.86
N PHE A 133 -3.64 6.32 -12.91
CA PHE A 133 -2.27 5.87 -12.72
C PHE A 133 -1.56 5.60 -14.05
N GLU A 134 -0.37 6.16 -14.19
CA GLU A 134 0.49 5.92 -15.35
C GLU A 134 1.07 4.50 -15.31
N TYR A 135 1.43 4.04 -14.12
CA TYR A 135 1.95 2.71 -13.86
C TYR A 135 1.49 2.17 -12.51
N MET A 136 1.38 0.85 -12.42
CA MET A 136 1.05 0.16 -11.17
C MET A 136 2.12 -0.89 -10.89
N ALA A 137 2.99 -0.61 -9.92
CA ALA A 137 3.99 -1.52 -9.41
C ALA A 137 3.48 -2.21 -8.15
N GLY A 138 3.60 -3.53 -8.12
CA GLY A 138 3.25 -4.34 -6.97
C GLY A 138 4.27 -5.45 -6.73
N ALA A 139 4.14 -6.14 -5.60
CA ALA A 139 4.92 -7.34 -5.31
C ALA A 139 4.66 -8.44 -6.36
N SER A 140 5.58 -9.39 -6.45
CA SER A 140 5.36 -10.60 -7.25
C SER A 140 4.45 -11.59 -6.52
N MET A 141 3.77 -12.45 -7.28
CA MET A 141 2.94 -13.52 -6.72
C MET A 141 3.76 -14.68 -6.12
N ASP A 142 5.07 -14.71 -6.36
CA ASP A 142 5.95 -15.81 -5.95
C ASP A 142 6.44 -15.74 -4.50
N GLU A 143 6.08 -14.68 -3.75
CA GLU A 143 6.51 -14.40 -2.38
C GLU A 143 8.05 -14.27 -2.20
N LYS A 144 8.78 -14.06 -3.30
CA LYS A 144 10.26 -14.02 -3.33
C LYS A 144 10.80 -12.77 -3.99
N THR A 145 10.29 -12.43 -5.17
CA THR A 145 10.77 -11.27 -5.93
C THR A 145 9.88 -10.06 -5.66
N ARG A 146 10.48 -8.87 -5.53
CA ARG A 146 9.76 -7.64 -5.19
C ARG A 146 8.90 -7.81 -3.92
N ASN A 147 9.48 -8.44 -2.90
CA ASN A 147 8.75 -8.80 -1.67
C ASN A 147 8.90 -7.77 -0.55
N SER A 148 9.63 -6.69 -0.79
CA SER A 148 9.79 -5.55 0.11
C SER A 148 9.31 -4.25 -0.53
N LYS A 149 8.94 -3.26 0.30
CA LYS A 149 8.57 -1.92 -0.20
C LYS A 149 9.73 -1.27 -0.98
N ILE A 150 10.98 -1.49 -0.55
CA ILE A 150 12.16 -0.99 -1.25
C ILE A 150 12.23 -1.54 -2.68
N GLU A 151 12.10 -2.86 -2.86
CA GLU A 151 12.15 -3.49 -4.19
C GLU A 151 10.99 -3.05 -5.08
N VAL A 152 9.81 -2.83 -4.51
CA VAL A 152 8.65 -2.33 -5.25
C VAL A 152 8.87 -0.88 -5.70
N ILE A 153 9.39 -0.01 -4.83
CA ILE A 153 9.70 1.38 -5.19
C ILE A 153 10.80 1.41 -6.25
N GLU A 154 11.86 0.62 -6.11
CA GLU A 154 12.91 0.51 -7.14
C GLU A 154 12.33 0.13 -8.51
N TYR A 155 11.45 -0.87 -8.51
CA TYR A 155 10.76 -1.32 -9.71
C TYR A 155 9.86 -0.23 -10.31
N ALA A 156 9.11 0.50 -9.46
CA ALA A 156 8.28 1.62 -9.89
C ALA A 156 9.09 2.73 -10.55
N LEU A 157 10.19 3.16 -9.92
CA LEU A 157 11.08 4.20 -10.43
C LEU A 157 11.69 3.80 -11.78
N LYS A 158 12.23 2.58 -11.88
CA LYS A 158 12.81 2.06 -13.12
C LYS A 158 11.80 1.99 -14.26
N THR A 159 10.63 1.43 -14.00
CA THR A 159 9.61 1.20 -15.04
C THR A 159 8.97 2.50 -15.51
N ALA A 160 8.79 3.46 -14.63
CA ALA A 160 8.25 4.77 -14.98
C ALA A 160 9.32 5.77 -15.48
N ASN A 161 10.58 5.32 -15.65
CA ASN A 161 11.71 6.14 -16.08
C ASN A 161 11.86 7.42 -15.24
N ILE A 162 11.95 7.24 -13.91
CA ILE A 162 12.10 8.33 -12.95
C ILE A 162 13.55 8.37 -12.49
N ASP A 163 14.28 9.40 -12.94
CA ASP A 163 15.72 9.57 -12.67
C ASP A 163 15.99 10.58 -11.55
N THR A 164 14.96 11.32 -11.08
CA THR A 164 15.12 12.39 -10.10
C THR A 164 14.29 12.11 -8.84
N PRO A 165 14.82 11.34 -7.86
CA PRO A 165 14.08 10.99 -6.64
C PRO A 165 13.61 12.20 -5.83
N SER A 166 14.34 13.32 -5.85
CA SER A 166 13.97 14.57 -5.13
C SER A 166 12.69 15.23 -5.64
N GLU A 167 12.18 14.84 -6.81
CA GLU A 167 10.90 15.29 -7.35
C GLU A 167 9.76 14.28 -7.07
N VAL A 168 10.05 13.21 -6.35
CA VAL A 168 9.10 12.16 -6.00
C VAL A 168 8.66 12.31 -4.55
N VAL A 169 7.41 11.97 -4.27
CA VAL A 169 6.91 11.81 -2.92
C VAL A 169 6.16 10.47 -2.81
N MET A 170 6.35 9.75 -1.70
CA MET A 170 5.58 8.54 -1.36
C MET A 170 4.42 8.91 -0.45
N ILE A 171 3.25 8.31 -0.69
CA ILE A 171 2.09 8.38 0.19
C ILE A 171 1.78 6.96 0.66
N GLY A 172 1.81 6.75 1.97
CA GLY A 172 1.55 5.45 2.58
C GLY A 172 1.08 5.58 4.00
N ASP A 173 0.64 4.48 4.59
CA ASP A 173 0.05 4.45 5.94
C ASP A 173 0.88 3.63 6.94
N ARG A 174 2.03 3.09 6.54
CA ARG A 174 2.88 2.27 7.40
C ARG A 174 4.34 2.71 7.35
N PHE A 175 5.08 2.33 8.37
CA PHE A 175 6.53 2.60 8.43
C PHE A 175 7.31 1.99 7.26
N TYR A 176 6.82 0.92 6.64
CA TYR A 176 7.43 0.33 5.44
C TYR A 176 7.49 1.32 4.28
N ASP A 177 6.47 2.18 4.15
CA ASP A 177 6.41 3.22 3.12
C ASP A 177 7.46 4.30 3.37
N ILE A 178 7.61 4.69 4.64
CA ILE A 178 8.58 5.71 5.07
C ILE A 178 10.00 5.19 4.84
N GLU A 179 10.33 4.00 5.36
CA GLU A 179 11.67 3.41 5.17
C GLU A 179 11.97 3.15 3.69
N GLY A 180 10.98 2.64 2.94
CA GLY A 180 11.11 2.38 1.51
C GLY A 180 11.37 3.66 0.71
N ALA A 181 10.69 4.76 1.01
CA ALA A 181 10.90 6.05 0.38
C ALA A 181 12.26 6.64 0.75
N HIS A 182 12.59 6.68 2.03
CA HIS A 182 13.84 7.23 2.53
C HIS A 182 15.08 6.51 1.99
N HIS A 183 14.98 5.18 1.71
CA HIS A 183 16.07 4.42 1.09
C HIS A 183 16.52 5.04 -0.25
N PHE A 184 15.61 5.68 -0.98
CA PHE A 184 15.90 6.36 -2.26
C PHE A 184 16.00 7.87 -2.14
N GLY A 185 15.98 8.45 -0.94
CA GLY A 185 15.96 9.90 -0.72
C GLY A 185 14.66 10.56 -1.18
N ILE A 186 13.55 9.81 -1.13
CA ILE A 186 12.19 10.25 -1.45
C ILE A 186 11.49 10.66 -0.16
N ASP A 187 10.85 11.84 -0.14
CA ASP A 187 10.05 12.28 1.01
C ASP A 187 8.77 11.40 1.12
N CYS A 188 8.29 11.20 2.35
CA CYS A 188 7.08 10.41 2.62
C CYS A 188 6.01 11.23 3.35
N ILE A 189 4.77 11.18 2.83
CA ILE A 189 3.57 11.65 3.51
C ILE A 189 2.88 10.44 4.13
N ALA A 190 2.94 10.32 5.45
CA ALA A 190 2.22 9.28 6.19
C ALA A 190 0.76 9.69 6.41
N VAL A 191 -0.19 8.78 6.19
CA VAL A 191 -1.62 9.07 6.32
C VAL A 191 -2.23 8.41 7.55
N GLU A 192 -2.90 9.20 8.41
CA GLU A 192 -3.48 8.74 9.69
C GLU A 192 -4.83 8.03 9.53
N TYR A 193 -5.42 8.02 8.33
CA TYR A 193 -6.70 7.34 8.09
C TYR A 193 -6.56 5.85 7.73
N GLY A 194 -5.31 5.36 7.60
CA GLY A 194 -4.99 3.96 7.34
C GLY A 194 -4.80 3.13 8.61
N TYR A 195 -3.92 2.13 8.56
CA TYR A 195 -3.67 1.17 9.64
C TYR A 195 -2.52 1.55 10.57
N GLY A 196 -1.65 2.49 10.16
CA GLY A 196 -0.58 3.04 10.99
C GLY A 196 -1.08 4.09 11.98
N ASN A 197 -0.17 4.64 12.76
CA ASN A 197 -0.48 5.65 13.74
C ASN A 197 0.66 6.68 13.87
N ARG A 198 0.33 7.82 14.50
CA ARG A 198 1.27 8.93 14.65
C ARG A 198 2.58 8.54 15.33
N GLU A 199 2.55 7.71 16.36
CA GLU A 199 3.76 7.27 17.08
C GLU A 199 4.70 6.50 16.14
N GLU A 200 4.14 5.61 15.30
CA GLU A 200 4.89 4.91 14.24
C GLU A 200 5.51 5.91 13.27
N PHE A 201 4.74 6.89 12.80
CA PHE A 201 5.20 7.85 11.80
C PHE A 201 6.30 8.77 12.32
N GLU A 202 6.17 9.26 13.56
CA GLU A 202 7.19 10.08 14.24
C GLU A 202 8.47 9.28 14.51
N LYS A 203 8.34 8.02 14.93
CA LYS A 203 9.47 7.12 15.16
C LYS A 203 10.30 6.88 13.89
N PHE A 204 9.64 6.76 12.74
CA PHE A 204 10.29 6.53 11.45
C PHE A 204 10.55 7.81 10.66
N ASN A 205 10.32 8.99 11.28
CA ASN A 205 10.59 10.32 10.74
C ASN A 205 9.87 10.61 9.41
N ALA A 206 8.57 10.33 9.31
CA ALA A 206 7.78 10.75 8.16
C ALA A 206 7.94 12.26 7.92
N ASP A 207 8.18 12.68 6.68
CA ASP A 207 8.41 14.10 6.34
C ASP A 207 7.16 14.94 6.53
N TYR A 208 6.00 14.33 6.29
CA TYR A 208 4.69 14.95 6.50
C TYR A 208 3.73 13.91 7.07
N ILE A 209 2.74 14.39 7.84
CA ILE A 209 1.63 13.58 8.34
C ILE A 209 0.32 14.24 7.92
N ALA A 210 -0.54 13.49 7.24
CA ALA A 210 -1.85 13.94 6.76
C ALA A 210 -2.97 13.15 7.44
N LYS A 211 -4.01 13.85 7.92
CA LYS A 211 -5.16 13.19 8.56
C LYS A 211 -6.21 12.72 7.54
N THR A 212 -6.26 13.37 6.39
CA THR A 212 -7.27 13.13 5.36
C THR A 212 -6.64 13.23 3.97
N PRO A 213 -7.27 12.66 2.93
CA PRO A 213 -6.83 12.89 1.54
C PRO A 213 -6.79 14.37 1.15
N LEU A 214 -7.67 15.20 1.71
CA LEU A 214 -7.64 16.65 1.50
C LEU A 214 -6.37 17.30 2.07
N ASP A 215 -5.84 16.81 3.18
CA ASP A 215 -4.61 17.35 3.75
C ASP A 215 -3.40 16.98 2.88
N VAL A 216 -3.40 15.79 2.26
CA VAL A 216 -2.40 15.41 1.25
C VAL A 216 -2.43 16.40 0.08
N SER A 217 -3.63 16.70 -0.45
CA SER A 217 -3.79 17.70 -1.53
C SER A 217 -3.21 19.06 -1.13
N LYS A 218 -3.49 19.55 0.08
CA LYS A 218 -2.94 20.83 0.58
C LYS A 218 -1.42 20.84 0.76
N ILE A 219 -0.81 19.70 1.08
CA ILE A 219 0.66 19.57 1.17
C ILE A 219 1.30 19.69 -0.21
N LEU A 220 0.70 19.04 -1.21
CA LEU A 220 1.27 18.90 -2.55
C LEU A 220 0.93 20.04 -3.52
N ILE A 221 -0.26 20.64 -3.35
CA ILE A 221 -0.79 21.69 -4.23
C ILE A 221 -0.88 22.99 -3.42
N LYS A 222 0.24 23.71 -3.36
CA LYS A 222 0.30 25.03 -2.74
C LYS A 222 0.17 26.14 -3.78
#